data_786cf869d08300411f06e5ac6fbc0741
#
_entry.id   786cf869d08300411f06e5ac6fbc0741
#
_cell.length_a   1.000
_cell.length_b   1.000
_cell.length_c   1.000
_cell.angle_alpha   90.00
_cell.angle_beta   90.00
_cell.angle_gamma   90.00
#
_symmetry.space_group_name_H-M   'P 1'
#
loop_
_entity.id
_entity.type
_entity.pdbx_description
1 polymer ?
#
loop_
_entity_poly.entity_id
_entity_poly.type
_entity_poly.pdbx_seq_one_letter_code
_entity_poly.pdbx_strand_id
1 'polypeptide(L)'
;NEYTYQWDASQEEPILKITKSSFGSFQWCPKKYEFSYIERMPIDTTEAMIKGTVVHNSREDFFDNFDVVKAENMSHSELIDYNIGLHPVDEYSDMYTTISAFEAQRFLDAKDAGQIDQYLPVINEEMLDAEIVIPRNINPKFPLLRDYTVHLQGIIDRMFISTDDNGDLGYVPMELKTGAWKDYKQTSMRKELAFYKFLLENAPQERLEELGIDRNIPVSHWAWYYPASNYLQVEKVKKTSMKAVMNGIAQMIHAYERKTFPTKYFYKTCAHCSFFNICESAQSEA
;
A
#
# COMPACT_ATOMS: atom_id res chain seq x y z
N ASN A 1 15.71 9.86 9.79
CA ASN A 1 16.33 8.69 9.15
C ASN A 1 16.46 8.95 7.67
N GLU A 2 17.68 9.24 7.23
CA GLU A 2 17.98 9.40 5.81
C GLU A 2 17.93 8.03 5.14
N TYR A 3 16.84 7.74 4.45
CA TYR A 3 16.73 6.57 3.61
C TYR A 3 17.57 6.79 2.36
N THR A 4 18.71 6.12 2.26
CA THR A 4 19.49 6.13 1.04
C THR A 4 18.88 5.13 0.06
N TYR A 5 18.20 5.64 -0.96
CA TYR A 5 17.76 4.86 -2.13
C TYR A 5 18.93 4.56 -3.08
N GLN A 6 20.14 4.92 -2.67
CA GLN A 6 21.39 4.65 -3.39
C GLN A 6 22.06 3.43 -2.79
N TRP A 7 22.82 2.73 -3.62
CA TRP A 7 23.74 1.72 -3.15
C TRP A 7 24.68 2.34 -2.10
N ASP A 8 24.80 1.71 -0.96
CA ASP A 8 25.84 2.08 -0.01
C ASP A 8 27.17 1.56 -0.55
N ALA A 9 27.92 2.46 -1.20
CA ALA A 9 29.22 2.14 -1.80
C ALA A 9 30.30 1.76 -0.77
N SER A 10 30.03 1.94 0.54
CA SER A 10 30.92 1.53 1.62
C SER A 10 30.82 0.03 1.95
N GLN A 11 29.79 -0.66 1.44
CA GLN A 11 29.56 -2.09 1.65
C GLN A 11 30.10 -2.90 0.48
N GLU A 12 30.72 -4.05 0.76
CA GLU A 12 31.14 -5.00 -0.27
C GLU A 12 29.93 -5.51 -1.10
N GLU A 13 28.76 -5.61 -0.47
CA GLU A 13 27.48 -5.94 -1.10
C GLU A 13 26.44 -4.88 -0.75
N PRO A 14 26.24 -3.87 -1.61
CA PRO A 14 25.27 -2.83 -1.36
C PRO A 14 23.85 -3.38 -1.33
N ILE A 15 23.06 -3.00 -0.33
CA ILE A 15 21.66 -3.35 -0.18
C ILE A 15 20.82 -2.20 -0.71
N LEU A 16 20.02 -2.47 -1.74
CA LEU A 16 19.08 -1.48 -2.25
C LEU A 16 17.85 -1.43 -1.34
N LYS A 17 17.51 -0.24 -0.87
CA LYS A 17 16.29 -0.01 -0.13
C LYS A 17 15.15 0.37 -1.06
N ILE A 18 14.05 -0.35 -0.96
CA ILE A 18 12.86 -0.14 -1.79
C ILE A 18 11.65 0.03 -0.87
N THR A 19 11.00 1.19 -0.94
CA THR A 19 9.73 1.42 -0.25
C THR A 19 8.56 1.15 -1.19
N LYS A 20 7.37 0.90 -0.63
CA LYS A 20 6.13 0.80 -1.43
C LYS A 20 5.98 2.01 -2.36
N SER A 21 6.21 3.22 -1.84
CA SER A 21 6.09 4.46 -2.61
C SER A 21 7.15 4.59 -3.71
N SER A 22 8.40 4.24 -3.43
CA SER A 22 9.48 4.28 -4.42
C SER A 22 9.29 3.25 -5.52
N PHE A 23 8.83 2.04 -5.16
CA PHE A 23 8.46 1.02 -6.13
C PHE A 23 7.32 1.50 -7.04
N GLY A 24 6.26 2.06 -6.47
CA GLY A 24 5.14 2.62 -7.23
C GLY A 24 5.58 3.74 -8.18
N SER A 25 6.45 4.63 -7.73
CA SER A 25 7.02 5.71 -8.57
C SER A 25 7.82 5.15 -9.75
N PHE A 26 8.66 4.14 -9.52
CA PHE A 26 9.42 3.49 -10.59
C PHE A 26 8.51 2.78 -11.60
N GLN A 27 7.48 2.06 -11.13
CA GLN A 27 6.50 1.39 -11.98
C GLN A 27 5.72 2.39 -12.83
N TRP A 28 5.46 3.57 -12.29
CA TRP A 28 4.79 4.65 -13.02
C TRP A 28 5.70 5.23 -14.10
N CYS A 29 6.93 5.62 -13.76
CA CYS A 29 7.97 6.08 -14.69
C CYS A 29 9.36 6.01 -14.03
N PRO A 30 10.31 5.22 -14.55
CA PRO A 30 11.67 5.17 -14.01
C PRO A 30 12.36 6.53 -13.91
N LYS A 31 12.14 7.43 -14.88
CA LYS A 31 12.69 8.80 -14.84
C LYS A 31 12.12 9.62 -13.69
N LYS A 32 10.82 9.50 -13.38
CA LYS A 32 10.22 10.11 -12.19
C LYS A 32 10.85 9.61 -10.91
N TYR A 33 11.10 8.30 -10.83
CA TYR A 33 11.79 7.69 -9.70
C TYR A 33 13.20 8.28 -9.54
N GLU A 34 13.97 8.41 -10.63
CA GLU A 34 15.31 9.01 -10.61
C GLU A 34 15.27 10.43 -10.03
N PHE A 35 14.38 11.29 -10.54
CA PHE A 35 14.22 12.66 -10.03
C PHE A 35 13.83 12.68 -8.53
N SER A 36 12.88 11.86 -8.13
CA SER A 36 12.35 11.88 -6.76
C SER A 36 13.29 11.27 -5.73
N TYR A 37 13.93 10.13 -6.05
CA TYR A 37 14.62 9.30 -5.06
C TYR A 37 16.13 9.27 -5.21
N ILE A 38 16.67 9.49 -6.40
CA ILE A 38 18.12 9.54 -6.64
C ILE A 38 18.60 10.97 -6.59
N GLU A 39 18.02 11.86 -7.39
CA GLU A 39 18.37 13.27 -7.44
C GLU A 39 17.73 14.09 -6.32
N ARG A 40 16.72 13.52 -5.65
CA ARG A 40 16.01 14.15 -4.52
C ARG A 40 15.46 15.53 -4.83
N MET A 41 14.94 15.68 -6.04
CA MET A 41 14.31 16.94 -6.45
C MET A 41 13.06 17.23 -5.63
N PRO A 42 12.83 18.46 -5.21
CA PRO A 42 11.66 18.82 -4.42
C PRO A 42 10.38 18.61 -5.24
N ILE A 43 9.35 18.13 -4.56
CA ILE A 43 8.00 17.95 -5.10
C ILE A 43 7.06 18.84 -4.29
N ASP A 44 6.26 19.64 -4.96
CA ASP A 44 5.22 20.43 -4.30
C ASP A 44 4.16 19.52 -3.71
N THR A 45 3.76 19.81 -2.47
CA THR A 45 2.67 19.10 -1.82
C THR A 45 1.35 19.49 -2.48
N THR A 46 0.62 18.50 -3.00
CA THR A 46 -0.68 18.71 -3.63
C THR A 46 -1.83 18.57 -2.63
N GLU A 47 -2.98 19.19 -2.93
CA GLU A 47 -4.21 19.01 -2.14
C GLU A 47 -4.59 17.52 -1.98
N ALA A 48 -4.40 16.73 -3.04
CA ALA A 48 -4.66 15.28 -3.00
C ALA A 48 -3.76 14.56 -2.00
N MET A 49 -2.49 14.96 -1.87
CA MET A 49 -1.57 14.41 -0.87
C MET A 49 -1.98 14.80 0.55
N ILE A 50 -2.35 16.06 0.77
CA ILE A 50 -2.84 16.55 2.06
C ILE A 50 -4.09 15.78 2.45
N LYS A 51 -5.07 15.68 1.55
CA LYS A 51 -6.30 14.91 1.78
C LYS A 51 -6.00 13.46 2.14
N GLY A 52 -5.09 12.81 1.40
CA GLY A 52 -4.67 11.45 1.70
C GLY A 52 -4.18 11.32 3.14
N THR A 53 -3.24 12.16 3.55
CA THR A 53 -2.67 12.14 4.90
C THR A 53 -3.73 12.38 5.97
N VAL A 54 -4.58 13.39 5.81
CA VAL A 54 -5.63 13.73 6.79
C VAL A 54 -6.61 12.58 6.96
N VAL A 55 -7.07 11.97 5.86
CA VAL A 55 -8.03 10.86 5.91
C VAL A 55 -7.39 9.61 6.51
N HIS A 56 -6.13 9.29 6.18
CA HIS A 56 -5.44 8.14 6.79
C HIS A 56 -5.27 8.31 8.30
N ASN A 57 -4.83 9.48 8.76
CA ASN A 57 -4.72 9.76 10.20
C ASN A 57 -6.08 9.65 10.90
N SER A 58 -7.13 10.20 10.31
CA SER A 58 -8.48 10.08 10.85
C SER A 58 -8.96 8.62 10.93
N ARG A 59 -8.58 7.78 9.98
CA ARG A 59 -8.91 6.35 10.00
C ARG A 59 -8.11 5.57 11.04
N GLU A 60 -6.86 5.94 11.27
CA GLU A 60 -6.05 5.41 12.36
C GLU A 60 -6.72 5.71 13.70
N ASP A 61 -7.02 6.98 13.97
CA ASP A 61 -7.69 7.43 15.17
C ASP A 61 -9.07 6.77 15.36
N PHE A 62 -9.82 6.56 14.28
CA PHE A 62 -11.11 5.87 14.30
C PHE A 62 -11.00 4.48 14.90
N PHE A 63 -10.09 3.66 14.43
CA PHE A 63 -9.95 2.29 14.92
C PHE A 63 -9.35 2.24 16.33
N ASP A 64 -8.45 3.15 16.66
CA ASP A 64 -7.85 3.24 18.00
C ASP A 64 -8.88 3.65 19.07
N ASN A 65 -9.90 4.41 18.68
CA ASN A 65 -10.95 4.89 19.59
C ASN A 65 -12.29 4.14 19.48
N PHE A 66 -12.40 3.16 18.58
CA PHE A 66 -13.62 2.39 18.40
C PHE A 66 -13.85 1.44 19.57
N ASP A 67 -14.96 1.64 20.30
CA ASP A 67 -15.37 0.80 21.42
C ASP A 67 -16.36 -0.28 20.96
N VAL A 68 -15.88 -1.50 20.80
CA VAL A 68 -16.68 -2.66 20.35
C VAL A 68 -17.84 -2.95 21.32
N VAL A 69 -17.58 -2.87 22.63
CA VAL A 69 -18.60 -3.17 23.66
C VAL A 69 -19.74 -2.15 23.61
N LYS A 70 -19.39 -0.88 23.44
CA LYS A 70 -20.38 0.19 23.29
C LYS A 70 -21.18 0.03 21.99
N ALA A 71 -20.52 -0.32 20.90
CA ALA A 71 -21.11 -0.47 19.57
C ALA A 71 -22.04 -1.68 19.46
N GLU A 72 -21.80 -2.74 20.23
CA GLU A 72 -22.48 -4.05 20.10
C GLU A 72 -24.01 -3.97 20.20
N ASN A 73 -24.53 -3.02 20.99
CA ASN A 73 -25.97 -2.87 21.21
C ASN A 73 -26.60 -1.72 20.39
N MET A 74 -25.84 -1.09 19.51
CA MET A 74 -26.34 0.00 18.67
C MET A 74 -27.07 -0.55 17.45
N SER A 75 -28.13 0.14 17.05
CA SER A 75 -28.77 -0.04 15.75
C SER A 75 -27.88 0.46 14.62
N HIS A 76 -28.21 0.15 13.37
CA HIS A 76 -27.45 0.62 12.22
C HIS A 76 -27.31 2.15 12.16
N SER A 77 -28.39 2.88 12.40
CA SER A 77 -28.34 4.35 12.42
C SER A 77 -27.51 4.91 13.57
N GLU A 78 -27.62 4.33 14.77
CA GLU A 78 -26.81 4.72 15.92
C GLU A 78 -25.31 4.45 15.70
N LEU A 79 -24.97 3.33 15.00
CA LEU A 79 -23.60 3.03 14.62
C LEU A 79 -23.04 4.05 13.63
N ILE A 80 -23.84 4.49 12.63
CA ILE A 80 -23.40 5.52 11.69
C ILE A 80 -23.10 6.82 12.45
N ASP A 81 -24.00 7.26 13.31
CA ASP A 81 -23.82 8.49 14.10
C ASP A 81 -22.62 8.38 15.05
N TYR A 82 -22.45 7.24 15.70
CA TYR A 82 -21.29 6.94 16.53
C TYR A 82 -19.99 7.01 15.73
N ASN A 83 -19.95 6.37 14.58
CA ASN A 83 -18.77 6.35 13.69
C ASN A 83 -18.42 7.76 13.18
N ILE A 84 -19.43 8.56 12.79
CA ILE A 84 -19.23 9.96 12.37
C ILE A 84 -18.59 10.75 13.51
N GLY A 85 -19.05 10.54 14.75
CA GLY A 85 -18.52 11.21 15.95
C GLY A 85 -17.05 10.88 16.27
N LEU A 86 -16.50 9.79 15.71
CA LEU A 86 -15.09 9.43 15.85
C LEU A 86 -14.17 10.09 14.80
N HIS A 87 -14.75 10.78 13.81
CA HIS A 87 -13.99 11.52 12.81
C HIS A 87 -13.99 13.03 13.12
N PRO A 88 -12.97 13.77 12.67
CA PRO A 88 -12.94 15.22 12.80
C PRO A 88 -14.04 15.88 11.95
N VAL A 89 -14.52 17.03 12.39
CA VAL A 89 -15.39 17.90 11.58
C VAL A 89 -14.50 18.82 10.75
N ASP A 90 -14.26 18.44 9.51
CA ASP A 90 -13.40 19.15 8.58
C ASP A 90 -14.00 19.17 7.16
N GLU A 91 -13.22 19.62 6.19
CA GLU A 91 -13.62 19.70 4.77
C GLU A 91 -13.90 18.35 4.12
N TYR A 92 -13.53 17.23 4.77
CA TYR A 92 -13.73 15.86 4.24
C TYR A 92 -14.91 15.14 4.92
N SER A 93 -15.78 15.85 5.60
CA SER A 93 -16.93 15.31 6.35
C SER A 93 -17.84 14.43 5.48
N ASP A 94 -18.06 14.76 4.21
CA ASP A 94 -18.84 13.92 3.29
C ASP A 94 -18.20 12.55 3.08
N MET A 95 -16.88 12.50 2.97
CA MET A 95 -16.13 11.24 2.86
C MET A 95 -16.25 10.42 4.15
N TYR A 96 -16.14 11.06 5.31
CA TYR A 96 -16.29 10.38 6.61
C TYR A 96 -17.69 9.82 6.81
N THR A 97 -18.71 10.50 6.29
CA THR A 97 -20.10 9.97 6.30
C THR A 97 -20.19 8.66 5.51
N THR A 98 -19.60 8.62 4.31
CA THR A 98 -19.56 7.40 3.50
C THR A 98 -18.79 6.28 4.20
N ILE A 99 -17.61 6.59 4.75
CA ILE A 99 -16.79 5.63 5.48
C ILE A 99 -17.54 5.12 6.72
N SER A 100 -18.21 6.01 7.46
CA SER A 100 -18.95 5.66 8.67
C SER A 100 -20.10 4.69 8.39
N ALA A 101 -20.83 4.90 7.30
CA ALA A 101 -21.88 3.98 6.86
C ALA A 101 -21.31 2.61 6.44
N PHE A 102 -20.18 2.61 5.71
CA PHE A 102 -19.48 1.39 5.33
C PHE A 102 -19.02 0.59 6.57
N GLU A 103 -18.41 1.25 7.54
CA GLU A 103 -17.92 0.59 8.75
C GLU A 103 -19.08 0.13 9.65
N ALA A 104 -20.20 0.85 9.71
CA ALA A 104 -21.39 0.41 10.44
C ALA A 104 -21.93 -0.90 9.85
N GLN A 105 -22.02 -1.01 8.53
CA GLN A 105 -22.46 -2.24 7.88
C GLN A 105 -21.47 -3.38 8.12
N ARG A 106 -20.17 -3.13 7.99
CA ARG A 106 -19.13 -4.13 8.23
C ARG A 106 -19.14 -4.65 9.68
N PHE A 107 -19.40 -3.77 10.64
CA PHE A 107 -19.55 -4.17 12.04
C PHE A 107 -20.76 -5.08 12.27
N LEU A 108 -21.92 -4.73 11.68
CA LEU A 108 -23.13 -5.54 11.79
C LEU A 108 -22.95 -6.89 11.11
N ASP A 109 -22.31 -6.93 9.93
CA ASP A 109 -22.03 -8.18 9.23
C ASP A 109 -21.13 -9.10 10.08
N ALA A 110 -20.11 -8.55 10.74
CA ALA A 110 -19.25 -9.30 11.65
C ALA A 110 -20.03 -9.81 12.87
N LYS A 111 -20.92 -9.00 13.43
CA LYS A 111 -21.77 -9.38 14.54
C LYS A 111 -22.72 -10.52 14.15
N ASP A 112 -23.39 -10.40 13.02
CA ASP A 112 -24.35 -11.39 12.53
C ASP A 112 -23.66 -12.74 12.19
N ALA A 113 -22.39 -12.69 11.77
CA ALA A 113 -21.56 -13.84 11.55
C ALA A 113 -20.98 -14.45 12.83
N GLY A 114 -21.18 -13.83 13.99
CA GLY A 114 -20.55 -14.24 15.25
C GLY A 114 -19.03 -14.02 15.29
N GLN A 115 -18.53 -13.06 14.50
CA GLN A 115 -17.10 -12.75 14.29
C GLN A 115 -16.77 -11.31 14.67
N ILE A 116 -17.43 -10.77 15.68
CA ILE A 116 -17.25 -9.38 16.11
C ILE A 116 -15.81 -9.07 16.57
N ASP A 117 -15.11 -10.08 17.08
CA ASP A 117 -13.68 -10.03 17.43
C ASP A 117 -12.75 -9.86 16.23
N GLN A 118 -13.25 -10.08 15.01
CA GLN A 118 -12.51 -9.86 13.77
C GLN A 118 -12.79 -8.49 13.11
N TYR A 119 -13.63 -7.67 13.74
CA TYR A 119 -13.98 -6.36 13.18
C TYR A 119 -12.80 -5.37 13.20
N LEU A 120 -12.09 -5.29 14.32
CA LEU A 120 -10.94 -4.40 14.44
C LEU A 120 -9.75 -4.95 13.64
N PRO A 121 -8.95 -4.07 13.02
CA PRO A 121 -7.77 -4.51 12.29
C PRO A 121 -6.70 -5.04 13.26
N VAL A 122 -5.94 -6.05 12.83
CA VAL A 122 -4.73 -6.52 13.51
C VAL A 122 -3.52 -5.66 13.20
N ILE A 123 -3.55 -4.93 12.09
CA ILE A 123 -2.62 -3.86 11.72
C ILE A 123 -3.41 -2.60 11.43
N ASN A 124 -2.96 -1.47 11.99
CA ASN A 124 -3.51 -0.15 11.80
C ASN A 124 -2.36 0.86 11.62
N GLU A 125 -2.03 1.22 10.35
CA GLU A 125 -0.92 2.11 9.96
C GLU A 125 0.46 1.68 10.51
N GLU A 126 0.80 0.41 10.38
CA GLU A 126 2.06 -0.11 10.91
C GLU A 126 3.14 -0.25 9.83
N MET A 127 4.35 0.18 10.19
CA MET A 127 5.53 0.02 9.35
C MET A 127 6.13 -1.37 9.49
N LEU A 128 6.40 -2.01 8.35
CA LEU A 128 7.15 -3.26 8.25
C LEU A 128 8.39 -3.10 7.38
N ASP A 129 9.42 -3.83 7.76
CA ASP A 129 10.67 -4.00 7.04
C ASP A 129 10.85 -5.49 6.72
N ALA A 130 11.42 -5.77 5.54
CA ALA A 130 11.75 -7.15 5.17
C ALA A 130 12.96 -7.17 4.24
N GLU A 131 13.80 -8.17 4.37
CA GLU A 131 14.86 -8.46 3.40
C GLU A 131 14.45 -9.63 2.51
N ILE A 132 14.61 -9.48 1.21
CA ILE A 132 14.36 -10.53 0.23
C ILE A 132 15.53 -10.67 -0.73
N VAL A 133 15.72 -11.87 -1.25
CA VAL A 133 16.72 -12.14 -2.29
C VAL A 133 16.03 -12.10 -3.66
N ILE A 134 16.61 -11.31 -4.58
CA ILE A 134 16.19 -11.23 -5.97
C ILE A 134 17.17 -12.02 -6.82
N PRO A 135 16.78 -13.20 -7.33
CA PRO A 135 17.62 -13.99 -8.19
C PRO A 135 17.95 -13.28 -9.51
N ARG A 136 19.20 -13.39 -9.97
CA ARG A 136 19.68 -12.70 -11.18
C ARG A 136 18.85 -12.96 -12.44
N ASN A 137 18.23 -14.12 -12.54
CA ASN A 137 17.48 -14.56 -13.72
C ASN A 137 15.95 -14.50 -13.53
N ILE A 138 15.45 -13.83 -12.51
CA ILE A 138 14.01 -13.81 -12.21
C ILE A 138 13.20 -13.13 -13.33
N ASN A 139 13.78 -12.14 -13.96
CA ASN A 139 13.18 -11.45 -15.11
C ASN A 139 14.09 -11.56 -16.34
N PRO A 140 13.77 -12.43 -17.33
CA PRO A 140 14.61 -12.62 -18.50
C PRO A 140 14.81 -11.36 -19.36
N LYS A 141 13.89 -10.39 -19.28
CA LYS A 141 14.00 -9.11 -19.99
C LYS A 141 14.99 -8.15 -19.32
N PHE A 142 15.21 -8.35 -18.04
CA PHE A 142 16.07 -7.51 -17.19
C PHE A 142 16.99 -8.40 -16.35
N PRO A 143 17.90 -9.15 -16.99
CA PRO A 143 18.83 -10.01 -16.27
C PRO A 143 19.79 -9.16 -15.44
N LEU A 144 20.12 -9.64 -14.25
CA LEU A 144 21.01 -8.97 -13.31
C LEU A 144 22.39 -9.60 -13.36
N LEU A 145 23.42 -8.86 -12.95
CA LEU A 145 24.80 -9.32 -12.90
C LEU A 145 24.99 -10.43 -11.86
N ARG A 146 24.21 -10.38 -10.75
CA ARG A 146 24.25 -11.35 -9.66
C ARG A 146 22.89 -11.41 -8.97
N ASP A 147 22.76 -12.28 -7.96
CA ASP A 147 21.64 -12.23 -7.02
C ASP A 147 21.82 -11.02 -6.09
N TYR A 148 20.71 -10.38 -5.71
CA TYR A 148 20.74 -9.22 -4.82
C TYR A 148 19.85 -9.42 -3.61
N THR A 149 20.35 -9.03 -2.45
CA THR A 149 19.49 -8.79 -1.29
C THR A 149 18.96 -7.38 -1.36
N VAL A 150 17.66 -7.21 -1.24
CA VAL A 150 16.99 -5.91 -1.17
C VAL A 150 16.27 -5.75 0.15
N HIS A 151 16.24 -4.53 0.64
CA HIS A 151 15.51 -4.16 1.84
C HIS A 151 14.19 -3.50 1.43
N LEU A 152 13.07 -4.17 1.73
CA LEU A 152 11.74 -3.65 1.50
C LEU A 152 11.22 -2.95 2.74
N GLN A 153 10.50 -1.83 2.55
CA GLN A 153 9.83 -1.12 3.63
C GLN A 153 8.48 -0.57 3.17
N GLY A 154 7.50 -0.60 4.05
CA GLY A 154 6.21 0.00 3.78
C GLY A 154 5.33 0.09 5.02
N ILE A 155 4.42 1.05 5.00
CA ILE A 155 3.34 1.15 5.97
C ILE A 155 2.14 0.40 5.40
N ILE A 156 1.62 -0.54 6.17
CA ILE A 156 0.36 -1.23 5.84
C ILE A 156 -0.77 -0.42 6.44
N ASP A 157 -1.69 0.07 5.61
CA ASP A 157 -2.81 0.89 6.08
C ASP A 157 -3.66 0.12 7.10
N ARG A 158 -4.15 -1.04 6.71
CA ARG A 158 -4.97 -1.93 7.56
C ARG A 158 -4.72 -3.38 7.19
N MET A 159 -4.84 -4.26 8.16
CA MET A 159 -4.98 -5.68 7.91
C MET A 159 -5.98 -6.29 8.89
N PHE A 160 -6.89 -7.07 8.35
CA PHE A 160 -7.90 -7.78 9.13
C PHE A 160 -7.59 -9.28 9.16
N ILE A 161 -8.08 -9.96 10.18
CA ILE A 161 -8.20 -11.42 10.16
C ILE A 161 -9.62 -11.77 9.72
N SER A 162 -9.76 -12.81 8.93
CA SER A 162 -11.05 -13.28 8.43
C SER A 162 -11.11 -14.80 8.47
N THR A 163 -12.30 -15.31 8.72
CA THR A 163 -12.58 -16.76 8.66
C THR A 163 -13.35 -17.05 7.38
N ASP A 164 -12.89 -18.01 6.60
CA ASP A 164 -13.57 -18.43 5.38
C ASP A 164 -14.72 -19.41 5.66
N ASP A 165 -15.44 -19.82 4.62
CA ASP A 165 -16.58 -20.76 4.72
C ASP A 165 -16.21 -22.14 5.28
N ASN A 166 -14.92 -22.51 5.25
CA ASN A 166 -14.41 -23.75 5.81
C ASN A 166 -13.96 -23.61 7.27
N GLY A 167 -13.98 -22.40 7.82
CA GLY A 167 -13.48 -22.09 9.15
C GLY A 167 -11.98 -21.80 9.21
N ASP A 168 -11.31 -21.70 8.07
CA ASP A 168 -9.89 -21.40 8.01
C ASP A 168 -9.64 -19.89 8.16
N LEU A 169 -8.65 -19.54 9.00
CA LEU A 169 -8.24 -18.13 9.19
C LEU A 169 -7.32 -17.67 8.06
N GLY A 170 -7.50 -16.42 7.67
CA GLY A 170 -6.65 -15.74 6.72
C GLY A 170 -6.49 -14.25 7.04
N TYR A 171 -5.32 -13.69 6.77
CA TYR A 171 -5.12 -12.25 6.82
C TYR A 171 -5.55 -11.59 5.52
N VAL A 172 -6.14 -10.40 5.67
CA VAL A 172 -6.65 -9.58 4.57
C VAL A 172 -6.10 -8.16 4.71
N PRO A 173 -4.95 -7.83 4.13
CA PRO A 173 -4.50 -6.45 4.06
C PRO A 173 -5.44 -5.62 3.17
N MET A 174 -5.71 -4.39 3.58
CA MET A 174 -6.57 -3.45 2.88
C MET A 174 -5.87 -2.11 2.70
N GLU A 175 -5.91 -1.61 1.47
CA GLU A 175 -5.48 -0.27 1.10
C GLU A 175 -6.67 0.66 0.94
N LEU A 176 -6.58 1.88 1.46
CA LEU A 176 -7.56 2.93 1.26
C LEU A 176 -7.00 4.03 0.35
N LYS A 177 -7.78 4.48 -0.61
CA LYS A 177 -7.43 5.59 -1.51
C LYS A 177 -8.54 6.64 -1.52
N THR A 178 -8.17 7.89 -1.30
CA THR A 178 -9.12 9.02 -1.20
C THR A 178 -9.61 9.56 -2.55
N GLY A 179 -8.97 9.15 -3.64
CA GLY A 179 -9.40 9.51 -5.00
C GLY A 179 -10.55 8.64 -5.52
N ALA A 180 -11.06 8.97 -6.71
CA ALA A 180 -12.08 8.15 -7.35
C ALA A 180 -11.51 6.83 -7.91
N TRP A 181 -12.32 5.77 -7.86
CA TRP A 181 -11.98 4.51 -8.52
C TRP A 181 -12.07 4.62 -10.04
N LYS A 182 -11.17 3.94 -10.71
CA LYS A 182 -11.17 3.70 -12.16
C LYS A 182 -10.57 2.32 -12.42
N ASP A 183 -11.15 1.54 -13.33
CA ASP A 183 -10.76 0.15 -13.57
C ASP A 183 -9.29 -0.04 -13.95
N TYR A 184 -8.68 0.93 -14.63
CA TYR A 184 -7.26 0.87 -14.97
C TYR A 184 -6.32 0.85 -13.75
N LYS A 185 -6.81 1.25 -12.57
CA LYS A 185 -6.04 1.23 -11.32
C LYS A 185 -5.87 -0.17 -10.72
N GLN A 186 -6.68 -1.13 -11.15
CA GLN A 186 -6.71 -2.48 -10.58
C GLN A 186 -5.33 -3.15 -10.54
N THR A 187 -4.57 -3.05 -11.64
CA THR A 187 -3.24 -3.66 -11.72
C THR A 187 -2.27 -3.02 -10.73
N SER A 188 -2.29 -1.70 -10.57
CA SER A 188 -1.43 -1.01 -9.60
C SER A 188 -1.81 -1.35 -8.16
N MET A 189 -3.12 -1.44 -7.85
CA MET A 189 -3.59 -1.85 -6.52
C MET A 189 -3.15 -3.27 -6.17
N ARG A 190 -3.24 -4.20 -7.09
CA ARG A 190 -2.73 -5.57 -6.90
C ARG A 190 -1.24 -5.61 -6.61
N LYS A 191 -0.45 -4.76 -7.26
CA LYS A 191 1.00 -4.65 -7.00
C LYS A 191 1.29 -4.05 -5.63
N GLU A 192 0.56 -3.02 -5.20
CA GLU A 192 0.70 -2.45 -3.86
C GLU A 192 0.40 -3.49 -2.77
N LEU A 193 -0.68 -4.25 -2.93
CA LEU A 193 -1.06 -5.29 -1.98
C LEU A 193 -0.14 -6.52 -2.05
N ALA A 194 0.38 -6.86 -3.22
CA ALA A 194 1.43 -7.87 -3.34
C ALA A 194 2.73 -7.44 -2.62
N PHE A 195 3.06 -6.16 -2.66
CA PHE A 195 4.19 -5.61 -1.90
C PHE A 195 3.96 -5.78 -0.38
N TYR A 196 2.77 -5.50 0.13
CA TYR A 196 2.40 -5.77 1.52
C TYR A 196 2.56 -7.25 1.89
N LYS A 197 2.13 -8.16 1.01
CA LYS A 197 2.29 -9.59 1.25
C LYS A 197 3.76 -9.99 1.37
N PHE A 198 4.65 -9.44 0.54
CA PHE A 198 6.10 -9.66 0.68
C PHE A 198 6.63 -9.17 2.02
N LEU A 199 6.19 -8.00 2.49
CA LEU A 199 6.56 -7.49 3.81
C LEU A 199 6.11 -8.45 4.92
N LEU A 200 4.85 -8.87 4.89
CA LEU A 200 4.28 -9.76 5.91
C LEU A 200 4.95 -11.14 5.95
N GLU A 201 5.27 -11.70 4.79
CA GLU A 201 5.91 -13.03 4.70
C GLU A 201 7.39 -13.04 5.09
N ASN A 202 8.07 -11.89 4.98
CA ASN A 202 9.52 -11.79 5.17
C ASN A 202 9.94 -10.86 6.31
N ALA A 203 9.00 -10.23 7.01
CA ALA A 203 9.31 -9.41 8.17
C ALA A 203 9.95 -10.26 9.29
N PRO A 204 10.81 -9.67 10.14
CA PRO A 204 11.39 -10.36 11.28
C PRO A 204 10.30 -10.94 12.20
N GLN A 205 10.51 -12.15 12.72
CA GLN A 205 9.57 -12.84 13.59
C GLN A 205 9.21 -12.01 14.83
N GLU A 206 10.20 -11.37 15.45
CA GLU A 206 10.00 -10.50 16.61
C GLU A 206 9.00 -9.36 16.29
N ARG A 207 9.13 -8.75 15.12
CA ARG A 207 8.22 -7.66 14.71
C ARG A 207 6.78 -8.15 14.50
N LEU A 208 6.61 -9.33 13.91
CA LEU A 208 5.28 -9.94 13.74
C LEU A 208 4.64 -10.28 15.10
N GLU A 209 5.43 -10.80 16.04
CA GLU A 209 4.98 -11.10 17.40
C GLU A 209 4.54 -9.84 18.15
N GLU A 210 5.31 -8.74 18.04
CA GLU A 210 4.93 -7.43 18.61
C GLU A 210 3.57 -6.95 18.09
N LEU A 211 3.25 -7.23 16.82
CA LEU A 211 1.99 -6.86 16.20
C LEU A 211 0.87 -7.90 16.40
N GLY A 212 1.17 -9.01 17.08
CA GLY A 212 0.19 -10.09 17.29
C GLY A 212 -0.12 -10.88 16.01
N ILE A 213 0.81 -10.91 15.04
CA ILE A 213 0.62 -11.60 13.76
C ILE A 213 1.22 -13.00 13.84
N ASP A 214 0.40 -14.01 13.58
CA ASP A 214 0.84 -15.40 13.45
C ASP A 214 1.25 -15.70 12.01
N ARG A 215 2.53 -16.00 11.80
CA ARG A 215 3.08 -16.37 10.49
C ARG A 215 2.46 -17.62 9.88
N ASN A 216 1.85 -18.49 10.69
CA ASN A 216 1.18 -19.69 10.22
C ASN A 216 -0.19 -19.40 9.58
N ILE A 217 -0.77 -18.23 9.85
CA ILE A 217 -1.98 -17.78 9.19
C ILE A 217 -1.58 -17.10 7.86
N PRO A 218 -2.06 -17.60 6.70
CA PRO A 218 -1.68 -17.05 5.42
C PRO A 218 -2.38 -15.71 5.14
N VAL A 219 -1.77 -14.88 4.31
CA VAL A 219 -2.47 -13.79 3.61
C VAL A 219 -3.31 -14.43 2.51
N SER A 220 -4.61 -14.61 2.75
CA SER A 220 -5.52 -15.35 1.85
C SER A 220 -6.16 -14.48 0.79
N HIS A 221 -6.49 -13.27 1.16
CA HIS A 221 -7.13 -12.25 0.33
C HIS A 221 -6.44 -10.91 0.52
N TRP A 222 -6.76 -9.96 -0.35
CA TRP A 222 -6.47 -8.56 -0.18
C TRP A 222 -7.64 -7.71 -0.63
N ALA A 223 -7.66 -6.46 -0.20
CA ALA A 223 -8.76 -5.56 -0.47
C ALA A 223 -8.26 -4.14 -0.76
N TRP A 224 -9.04 -3.39 -1.53
CA TRP A 224 -8.89 -1.95 -1.64
C TRP A 224 -10.24 -1.25 -1.59
N TYR A 225 -10.24 -0.11 -0.93
CA TYR A 225 -11.43 0.69 -0.70
C TYR A 225 -11.23 2.13 -1.18
N TYR A 226 -12.18 2.58 -2.00
CA TYR A 226 -12.24 3.93 -2.56
C TYR A 226 -13.54 4.59 -2.10
N PRO A 227 -13.54 5.30 -0.94
CA PRO A 227 -14.76 5.91 -0.39
C PRO A 227 -15.43 6.89 -1.35
N ALA A 228 -14.64 7.71 -2.08
CA ALA A 228 -15.18 8.68 -3.04
C ALA A 228 -16.04 8.04 -4.15
N SER A 229 -15.88 6.75 -4.40
CA SER A 229 -16.67 5.98 -5.37
C SER A 229 -17.55 4.93 -4.69
N ASN A 230 -17.56 4.90 -3.35
CA ASN A 230 -18.18 3.83 -2.55
C ASN A 230 -17.85 2.44 -3.10
N TYR A 231 -16.56 2.21 -3.43
CA TYR A 231 -16.10 1.00 -4.11
C TYR A 231 -15.15 0.21 -3.22
N LEU A 232 -15.54 -1.02 -2.94
CA LEU A 232 -14.73 -2.03 -2.26
C LEU A 232 -14.50 -3.20 -3.20
N GLN A 233 -13.26 -3.64 -3.33
CA GLN A 233 -12.90 -4.90 -3.95
C GLN A 233 -12.16 -5.77 -2.94
N VAL A 234 -12.63 -7.01 -2.80
CA VAL A 234 -11.94 -8.07 -2.07
C VAL A 234 -11.70 -9.22 -3.03
N GLU A 235 -10.49 -9.73 -3.09
CA GLU A 235 -10.15 -10.85 -3.96
C GLU A 235 -9.10 -11.77 -3.35
N LYS A 236 -9.06 -13.02 -3.79
CA LYS A 236 -7.97 -13.95 -3.45
C LYS A 236 -6.65 -13.43 -3.96
N VAL A 237 -5.59 -13.66 -3.19
CA VAL A 237 -4.22 -13.34 -3.58
C VAL A 237 -3.88 -13.93 -4.95
N LYS A 238 -3.27 -13.14 -5.82
CA LYS A 238 -2.87 -13.55 -7.18
C LYS A 238 -1.37 -13.76 -7.28
N LYS A 239 -0.96 -14.98 -7.55
CA LYS A 239 0.46 -15.33 -7.78
C LYS A 239 1.09 -14.53 -8.91
N THR A 240 0.29 -14.16 -9.94
CA THR A 240 0.75 -13.31 -11.05
C THR A 240 1.13 -11.91 -10.59
N SER A 241 0.42 -11.35 -9.62
CA SER A 241 0.75 -10.04 -9.04
C SER A 241 2.00 -10.11 -8.16
N MET A 242 2.19 -11.19 -7.41
CA MET A 242 3.42 -11.45 -6.66
C MET A 242 4.62 -11.51 -7.60
N LYS A 243 4.51 -12.26 -8.70
CA LYS A 243 5.55 -12.34 -9.74
C LYS A 243 5.80 -10.97 -10.39
N ALA A 244 4.77 -10.18 -10.63
CA ALA A 244 4.90 -8.84 -11.22
C ALA A 244 5.70 -7.89 -10.32
N VAL A 245 5.54 -7.96 -9.01
CA VAL A 245 6.34 -7.16 -8.06
C VAL A 245 7.81 -7.61 -8.09
N MET A 246 8.09 -8.89 -8.04
CA MET A 246 9.45 -9.42 -8.13
C MET A 246 10.14 -9.01 -9.45
N ASN A 247 9.43 -9.12 -10.57
CA ASN A 247 9.92 -8.67 -11.88
C ASN A 247 10.18 -7.15 -11.90
N GLY A 248 9.32 -6.36 -11.26
CA GLY A 248 9.47 -4.91 -11.14
C GLY A 248 10.69 -4.51 -10.30
N ILE A 249 10.94 -5.22 -9.20
CA ILE A 249 12.13 -5.01 -8.37
C ILE A 249 13.40 -5.37 -9.16
N ALA A 250 13.40 -6.47 -9.90
CA ALA A 250 14.52 -6.82 -10.79
C ALA A 250 14.77 -5.72 -11.82
N GLN A 251 13.73 -5.12 -12.38
CA GLN A 251 13.86 -4.00 -13.32
C GLN A 251 14.47 -2.75 -12.64
N MET A 252 14.12 -2.47 -11.39
CA MET A 252 14.76 -1.39 -10.62
C MET A 252 16.25 -1.63 -10.45
N ILE A 253 16.64 -2.84 -10.03
CA ILE A 253 18.04 -3.21 -9.83
C ILE A 253 18.82 -3.09 -11.16
N HIS A 254 18.24 -3.58 -12.25
CA HIS A 254 18.83 -3.49 -13.60
C HIS A 254 19.06 -2.02 -14.02
N ALA A 255 18.13 -1.12 -13.69
CA ALA A 255 18.30 0.31 -13.94
C ALA A 255 19.48 0.90 -13.14
N TYR A 256 19.63 0.48 -11.89
CA TYR A 256 20.78 0.86 -11.04
C TYR A 256 22.10 0.35 -11.58
N GLU A 257 22.19 -0.92 -11.98
CA GLU A 257 23.41 -1.51 -12.55
C GLU A 257 23.90 -0.74 -13.80
N ARG A 258 22.96 -0.27 -14.60
CA ARG A 258 23.24 0.43 -15.86
C ARG A 258 23.24 1.95 -15.73
N LYS A 259 22.87 2.47 -14.56
CA LYS A 259 22.70 3.92 -14.32
C LYS A 259 21.79 4.57 -15.36
N THR A 260 20.72 3.86 -15.76
CA THR A 260 19.81 4.28 -16.82
C THR A 260 18.37 4.13 -16.35
N PHE A 261 17.66 5.25 -16.28
CA PHE A 261 16.26 5.34 -15.86
C PHE A 261 15.43 5.94 -17.00
N PRO A 262 14.88 5.08 -17.89
CA PRO A 262 14.22 5.56 -19.10
C PRO A 262 12.89 6.26 -18.77
N THR A 263 12.53 7.24 -19.59
CA THR A 263 11.22 7.87 -19.54
C THR A 263 10.17 6.92 -20.10
N LYS A 264 9.07 6.79 -19.37
CA LYS A 264 7.87 6.09 -19.82
C LYS A 264 6.86 7.14 -20.24
N TYR A 265 7.00 7.63 -21.48
CA TYR A 265 6.14 8.70 -21.97
C TYR A 265 4.72 8.20 -22.25
N PHE A 266 3.76 8.92 -21.71
CA PHE A 266 2.35 8.84 -22.07
C PHE A 266 1.73 10.22 -21.78
N TYR A 267 1.17 10.88 -22.80
CA TYR A 267 0.78 12.28 -22.71
C TYR A 267 -0.14 12.63 -21.54
N LYS A 268 -1.17 11.77 -21.25
CA LYS A 268 -2.07 11.97 -20.12
C LYS A 268 -1.38 11.86 -18.77
N THR A 269 -0.42 10.97 -18.68
CA THR A 269 0.34 10.72 -17.44
C THR A 269 1.37 11.81 -17.23
N CYS A 270 2.11 12.16 -18.27
CA CYS A 270 3.16 13.18 -18.21
C CYS A 270 2.59 14.58 -17.92
N ALA A 271 1.41 14.92 -18.43
CA ALA A 271 0.74 16.20 -18.16
C ALA A 271 0.46 16.44 -16.65
N HIS A 272 0.36 15.37 -15.86
CA HIS A 272 0.16 15.44 -14.41
C HIS A 272 1.43 15.12 -13.60
N CYS A 273 2.58 15.01 -14.26
CA CYS A 273 3.85 14.75 -13.60
C CYS A 273 4.44 16.03 -13.02
N SER A 274 4.83 16.00 -11.74
CA SER A 274 5.49 17.12 -11.07
C SER A 274 6.78 17.57 -11.75
N PHE A 275 7.39 16.69 -12.55
CA PHE A 275 8.64 16.95 -13.26
C PHE A 275 8.47 17.22 -14.76
N PHE A 276 7.23 17.45 -15.23
CA PHE A 276 6.96 17.66 -16.66
C PHE A 276 7.84 18.77 -17.26
N ASN A 277 7.95 19.90 -16.56
CA ASN A 277 8.66 21.09 -17.04
C ASN A 277 10.19 20.93 -17.15
N ILE A 278 10.76 19.92 -16.50
CA ILE A 278 12.20 19.64 -16.51
C ILE A 278 12.56 18.34 -17.21
N CYS A 279 11.56 17.54 -17.58
CA CYS A 279 11.76 16.27 -18.27
C CYS A 279 11.90 16.49 -19.78
N GLU A 280 13.12 16.49 -20.29
CA GLU A 280 13.42 16.71 -21.71
C GLU A 280 12.64 15.76 -22.63
N SER A 281 12.56 14.48 -22.26
CA SER A 281 11.81 13.48 -23.03
C SER A 281 10.31 13.78 -23.09
N ALA A 282 9.73 14.30 -22.01
CA ALA A 282 8.31 14.66 -22.01
C ALA A 282 8.03 15.90 -22.85
N GLN A 283 8.95 16.84 -22.86
CA GLN A 283 8.82 18.08 -23.64
C GLN A 283 9.07 17.87 -25.13
N SER A 284 9.96 16.95 -25.49
CA SER A 284 10.25 16.66 -26.91
C SER A 284 9.12 15.90 -27.61
N GLU A 285 8.21 15.29 -26.85
CA GLU A 285 7.09 14.48 -27.36
C GLU A 285 5.73 15.21 -27.20
N ALA A 286 5.71 16.35 -26.52
CA ALA A 286 4.51 17.17 -26.30
C ALA A 286 4.31 18.18 -27.42
#